data_0d0a4d9575aa3220b4da2e53de9e9e57
#
_entry.id   0d0a4d9575aa3220b4da2e53de9e9e57
#
_cell.length_a   1.000
_cell.length_b   1.000
_cell.length_c   1.000
_cell.angle_alpha   90.00
_cell.angle_beta   90.00
_cell.angle_gamma   90.00
#
_symmetry.space_group_name_H-M   'P 1'
#
loop_
_entity.id
_entity.type
_entity.pdbx_description
1 polymer ?
#
loop_
_entity_poly.entity_id
_entity_poly.type
_entity_poly.pdbx_seq_one_letter_code
_entity_poly.pdbx_strand_id
1 'polypeptide(L)'
;MADSERLICSSEALTDSGRGVRFEVQYFGEPAPAFVVRYGGAAHGYLNRCAHVAMELDWQEGVFFDSAGYDLLCSTHGATYEAASGHCIGGPCNGSPLVKLLVEERDGMVYFTGFEDD
;
A
#
# COMPACT_ATOMS: atom_id res chain seq x y z
N MET A 1 3.01 -21.47 0.22
CA MET A 1 2.56 -22.14 -1.01
C MET A 1 2.86 -21.29 -2.19
N ALA A 2 3.37 -21.93 -3.21
CA ALA A 2 3.72 -21.20 -4.43
C ALA A 2 2.50 -20.50 -5.04
N ASP A 3 1.35 -21.12 -4.91
CA ASP A 3 0.15 -20.59 -5.52
C ASP A 3 -0.38 -19.35 -4.84
N SER A 4 0.13 -19.01 -3.67
CA SER A 4 -0.29 -17.75 -3.04
C SER A 4 0.55 -16.57 -3.48
N GLU A 5 1.61 -16.82 -4.23
CA GLU A 5 2.48 -15.76 -4.70
C GLU A 5 1.98 -15.24 -6.03
N ARG A 6 1.95 -13.91 -6.18
CA ARG A 6 1.38 -13.32 -7.37
C ARG A 6 2.21 -12.12 -7.81
N LEU A 7 2.51 -12.07 -9.10
CA LEU A 7 3.26 -10.96 -9.67
C LEU A 7 2.39 -9.71 -9.69
N ILE A 8 2.93 -8.62 -9.13
CA ILE A 8 2.23 -7.33 -9.13
C ILE A 8 2.71 -6.48 -10.30
N CYS A 9 4.02 -6.26 -10.40
CA CYS A 9 4.57 -5.36 -11.40
C CYS A 9 6.08 -5.56 -11.47
N SER A 10 6.71 -4.91 -12.45
CA SER A 10 8.17 -4.90 -12.49
C SER A 10 8.69 -3.89 -11.46
N SER A 11 9.94 -4.09 -11.05
CA SER A 11 10.58 -3.17 -10.11
C SER A 11 10.66 -1.76 -10.67
N GLU A 12 10.80 -1.65 -11.98
CA GLU A 12 10.91 -0.34 -12.62
C GLU A 12 9.64 0.46 -12.55
N ALA A 13 8.50 -0.19 -12.31
CA ALA A 13 7.24 0.52 -12.20
C ALA A 13 7.14 1.35 -10.93
N LEU A 14 8.03 1.10 -9.96
CA LEU A 14 7.99 1.78 -8.67
C LEU A 14 9.16 2.73 -8.54
N THR A 15 8.84 4.01 -8.37
CA THR A 15 9.83 5.05 -8.10
C THR A 15 9.71 5.44 -6.63
N ASP A 16 10.83 5.69 -6.00
CA ASP A 16 10.85 6.04 -4.58
C ASP A 16 9.97 7.26 -4.34
N SER A 17 9.00 7.13 -3.45
CA SER A 17 8.02 8.18 -3.14
C SER A 17 7.21 8.61 -4.36
N GLY A 18 7.20 7.80 -5.40
CA GLY A 18 6.47 8.11 -6.62
C GLY A 18 5.12 7.41 -6.67
N ARG A 19 4.60 7.27 -7.88
CA ARG A 19 3.31 6.64 -8.06
C ARG A 19 3.36 5.19 -7.63
N GLY A 20 2.29 4.76 -6.97
CA GLY A 20 2.12 3.36 -6.63
C GLY A 20 1.44 2.60 -7.75
N VAL A 21 1.44 1.28 -7.61
CA VAL A 21 0.75 0.40 -8.54
C VAL A 21 -0.42 -0.23 -7.81
N ARG A 22 -1.62 -0.10 -8.39
CA ARG A 22 -2.83 -0.67 -7.81
C ARG A 22 -2.99 -2.10 -8.29
N PHE A 23 -3.50 -2.95 -7.41
CA PHE A 23 -3.81 -4.33 -7.76
C PHE A 23 -4.92 -4.81 -6.84
N GLU A 24 -5.37 -6.03 -7.06
CA GLU A 24 -6.48 -6.57 -6.30
C GLU A 24 -6.06 -7.84 -5.59
N VAL A 25 -6.53 -8.00 -4.35
CA VAL A 25 -6.26 -9.21 -3.57
C VAL A 25 -7.57 -9.74 -3.04
N GLN A 26 -7.55 -10.99 -2.58
CA GLN A 26 -8.69 -11.57 -1.88
C GLN A 26 -8.49 -11.33 -0.40
N TYR A 27 -9.46 -10.67 0.21
CA TYR A 27 -9.39 -10.33 1.62
C TYR A 27 -10.68 -10.79 2.28
N PHE A 28 -10.56 -11.78 3.16
CA PHE A 28 -11.72 -12.43 3.78
C PHE A 28 -12.71 -12.93 2.73
N GLY A 29 -12.20 -13.53 1.68
CA GLY A 29 -13.03 -14.13 0.65
C GLY A 29 -13.62 -13.19 -0.36
N GLU A 30 -13.28 -11.91 -0.31
CA GLU A 30 -13.80 -10.92 -1.23
C GLU A 30 -12.68 -10.15 -1.90
N PRO A 31 -12.87 -9.72 -3.15
CA PRO A 31 -11.87 -8.91 -3.79
C PRO A 31 -11.75 -7.56 -3.10
N ALA A 32 -10.52 -7.13 -2.90
CA ALA A 32 -10.26 -5.86 -2.23
C ALA A 32 -9.16 -5.13 -2.98
N PRO A 33 -9.26 -3.79 -3.10
CA PRO A 33 -8.20 -3.03 -3.76
C PRO A 33 -6.96 -2.97 -2.88
N ALA A 34 -5.81 -2.98 -3.52
CA ALA A 34 -4.53 -2.92 -2.84
C ALA A 34 -3.59 -2.06 -3.66
N PHE A 35 -2.47 -1.69 -3.06
CA PHE A 35 -1.46 -0.93 -3.78
C PHE A 35 -0.09 -1.27 -3.23
N VAL A 36 0.92 -1.00 -4.03
CA VAL A 36 2.31 -1.12 -3.63
C VAL A 36 3.02 0.16 -4.01
N VAL A 37 3.90 0.63 -3.14
CA VAL A 37 4.70 1.83 -3.36
C VAL A 37 6.14 1.53 -3.00
N ARG A 38 7.06 2.38 -3.43
CA ARG A 38 8.46 2.28 -3.02
C ARG A 38 8.79 3.44 -2.11
N TYR A 39 9.41 3.12 -1.00
CA TYR A 39 9.84 4.13 -0.06
C TYR A 39 11.14 3.68 0.59
N GLY A 40 12.14 4.56 0.57
CA GLY A 40 13.44 4.22 1.13
C GLY A 40 14.12 3.07 0.42
N GLY A 41 13.84 2.89 -0.86
CA GLY A 41 14.44 1.83 -1.65
C GLY A 41 13.74 0.50 -1.57
N ALA A 42 12.69 0.37 -0.76
CA ALA A 42 12.01 -0.90 -0.56
C ALA A 42 10.55 -0.79 -0.99
N ALA A 43 9.97 -1.92 -1.42
CA ALA A 43 8.56 -1.97 -1.80
C ALA A 43 7.72 -2.27 -0.58
N HIS A 44 6.59 -1.57 -0.46
CA HIS A 44 5.65 -1.76 0.65
C HIS A 44 4.25 -1.86 0.08
N GLY A 45 3.47 -2.83 0.53
CA GLY A 45 2.12 -3.04 0.06
C GLY A 45 1.09 -2.93 1.16
N TYR A 46 -0.07 -2.41 0.80
CA TYR A 46 -1.17 -2.20 1.75
C TYR A 46 -2.49 -2.38 1.04
N LEU A 47 -3.54 -2.69 1.81
CA LEU A 47 -4.89 -2.57 1.27
C LEU A 47 -5.14 -1.10 0.96
N ASN A 48 -5.79 -0.84 -0.16
CA ASN A 48 -6.13 0.52 -0.56
C ASN A 48 -7.45 0.91 0.09
N ARG A 49 -7.39 1.05 1.40
CA ARG A 49 -8.56 1.32 2.21
C ARG A 49 -8.14 2.15 3.41
N CYS A 50 -8.70 3.33 3.51
CA CYS A 50 -8.42 4.20 4.63
C CYS A 50 -8.91 3.55 5.92
N ALA A 51 -8.07 3.60 6.98
CA ALA A 51 -8.45 2.98 8.24
C ALA A 51 -9.63 3.68 8.89
N HIS A 52 -9.85 4.94 8.57
CA HIS A 52 -10.94 5.71 9.13
C HIS A 52 -12.28 5.31 8.51
N VAL A 53 -12.30 5.19 7.19
CA VAL A 53 -13.49 4.78 6.46
C VAL A 53 -13.04 3.88 5.32
N ALA A 54 -13.97 3.08 4.78
CA ALA A 54 -13.62 2.11 3.73
C ALA A 54 -13.58 2.79 2.37
N MET A 55 -12.64 3.72 2.21
CA MET A 55 -12.45 4.45 0.96
C MET A 55 -11.02 4.32 0.52
N GLU A 56 -10.81 4.36 -0.80
CA GLU A 56 -9.46 4.28 -1.35
C GLU A 56 -8.69 5.55 -1.00
N LEU A 57 -7.38 5.38 -0.77
CA LEU A 57 -6.53 6.50 -0.42
C LEU A 57 -6.28 7.44 -1.59
N ASP A 58 -6.13 6.87 -2.78
CA ASP A 58 -5.69 7.64 -3.93
C ASP A 58 -6.87 8.23 -4.68
N TRP A 59 -7.24 9.44 -4.31
CA TRP A 59 -8.20 10.20 -5.08
C TRP A 59 -7.77 10.25 -6.55
N GLN A 60 -6.48 10.47 -6.77
CA GLN A 60 -5.89 10.42 -8.08
C GLN A 60 -5.13 9.12 -8.19
N GLU A 61 -5.49 8.29 -9.15
CA GLU A 61 -4.97 6.93 -9.23
C GLU A 61 -3.46 6.90 -9.16
N GLY A 62 -2.94 6.09 -8.24
CA GLY A 62 -1.52 5.91 -8.07
C GLY A 62 -0.84 6.94 -7.20
N VAL A 63 -1.54 8.00 -6.78
CA VAL A 63 -0.94 9.05 -5.98
C VAL A 63 -1.26 8.79 -4.52
N PHE A 64 -0.32 8.17 -3.81
CA PHE A 64 -0.52 7.79 -2.42
C PHE A 64 0.28 8.64 -1.45
N PHE A 65 1.38 9.26 -1.91
CA PHE A 65 2.23 10.05 -1.04
C PHE A 65 1.74 11.47 -0.92
N ASP A 66 2.04 12.09 0.23
CA ASP A 66 1.78 13.51 0.39
C ASP A 66 2.74 14.31 -0.50
N SER A 67 2.57 15.62 -0.53
CA SER A 67 3.36 16.44 -1.44
C SER A 67 4.84 16.43 -1.10
N ALA A 68 5.20 16.14 0.14
CA ALA A 68 6.59 16.04 0.53
C ALA A 68 7.21 14.69 0.20
N GLY A 69 6.38 13.67 -0.10
CA GLY A 69 6.89 12.36 -0.45
C GLY A 69 7.35 11.52 0.73
N TYR A 70 6.95 11.88 1.94
CA TYR A 70 7.38 11.15 3.13
C TYR A 70 6.32 10.20 3.67
N ASP A 71 5.06 10.56 3.56
CA ASP A 71 4.00 9.81 4.19
C ASP A 71 2.89 9.47 3.21
N LEU A 72 2.15 8.40 3.50
CA LEU A 72 0.97 8.04 2.72
C LEU A 72 -0.19 8.88 3.21
N LEU A 73 -1.00 9.36 2.29
CA LEU A 73 -2.08 10.29 2.59
C LEU A 73 -3.39 9.77 2.03
N CYS A 74 -4.41 9.71 2.89
CA CYS A 74 -5.78 9.50 2.43
C CYS A 74 -6.30 10.85 1.95
N SER A 75 -6.45 11.01 0.64
CA SER A 75 -6.74 12.30 0.05
C SER A 75 -8.10 12.85 0.48
N THR A 76 -9.02 11.96 0.87
CA THR A 76 -10.37 12.39 1.20
C THR A 76 -10.46 13.06 2.55
N HIS A 77 -9.79 12.51 3.57
CA HIS A 77 -9.95 13.01 4.94
C HIS A 77 -8.64 13.44 5.59
N GLY A 78 -7.54 13.31 4.90
CA GLY A 78 -6.26 13.77 5.45
C GLY A 78 -5.61 12.83 6.44
N ALA A 79 -6.09 11.60 6.57
CA ALA A 79 -5.42 10.62 7.40
C ALA A 79 -4.04 10.34 6.83
N THR A 80 -3.03 10.32 7.69
CA THR A 80 -1.64 10.21 7.28
C THR A 80 -1.02 8.97 7.92
N TYR A 81 -0.30 8.20 7.12
CA TYR A 81 0.27 6.94 7.56
C TYR A 81 1.76 6.89 7.22
N GLU A 82 2.51 6.23 8.08
CA GLU A 82 3.93 6.02 7.84
C GLU A 82 4.11 5.05 6.68
N ALA A 83 4.94 5.42 5.70
CA ALA A 83 5.03 4.64 4.46
C ALA A 83 5.63 3.25 4.70
N ALA A 84 6.55 3.11 5.65
CA ALA A 84 7.22 1.84 5.86
C ALA A 84 6.41 0.87 6.71
N SER A 85 5.54 1.36 7.58
CA SER A 85 4.82 0.50 8.52
C SER A 85 3.31 0.53 8.35
N GLY A 86 2.77 1.61 7.78
CA GLY A 86 1.33 1.77 7.66
C GLY A 86 0.67 2.30 8.93
N HIS A 87 1.45 2.64 9.95
CA HIS A 87 0.88 3.18 11.18
C HIS A 87 0.32 4.57 10.96
N CYS A 88 -0.81 4.84 11.60
CA CYS A 88 -1.42 6.16 11.55
C CYS A 88 -0.55 7.13 12.35
N ILE A 89 -0.19 8.25 11.72
CA ILE A 89 0.61 9.27 12.38
C ILE A 89 -0.07 10.62 12.40
N GLY A 90 -1.28 10.72 11.85
CA GLY A 90 -2.01 11.97 11.91
C GLY A 90 -3.36 11.85 11.25
N GLY A 91 -4.23 12.80 11.53
CA GLY A 91 -5.55 12.85 10.94
C GLY A 91 -6.52 11.91 11.61
N PRO A 92 -7.66 11.63 10.97
CA PRO A 92 -8.78 10.94 11.63
C PRO A 92 -8.65 9.42 11.67
N CYS A 93 -7.49 8.86 11.41
CA CYS A 93 -7.33 7.41 11.48
C CYS A 93 -7.32 6.87 12.90
N ASN A 94 -7.17 7.75 13.88
CA ASN A 94 -7.43 7.38 15.28
C ASN A 94 -6.55 6.24 15.77
N GLY A 95 -5.31 6.20 15.31
CA GLY A 95 -4.37 5.17 15.72
C GLY A 95 -4.51 3.86 14.98
N SER A 96 -5.49 3.72 14.08
CA SER A 96 -5.66 2.48 13.33
C SER A 96 -4.73 2.46 12.12
N PRO A 97 -3.94 1.40 11.95
CA PRO A 97 -3.02 1.32 10.82
C PRO A 97 -3.71 0.86 9.56
N LEU A 98 -3.03 1.05 8.43
CA LEU A 98 -3.41 0.38 7.20
C LEU A 98 -3.14 -1.12 7.35
N VAL A 99 -3.87 -1.91 6.59
CA VAL A 99 -3.63 -3.35 6.56
C VAL A 99 -2.41 -3.59 5.69
N LYS A 100 -1.35 -4.16 6.29
CA LYS A 100 -0.09 -4.33 5.59
C LYS A 100 -0.05 -5.67 4.88
N LEU A 101 0.42 -5.63 3.64
CA LEU A 101 0.59 -6.82 2.83
C LEU A 101 2.07 -7.19 2.80
N LEU A 102 2.34 -8.47 2.62
CA LEU A 102 3.69 -8.94 2.41
C LEU A 102 3.99 -8.89 0.93
N VAL A 103 5.02 -8.17 0.57
CA VAL A 103 5.47 -8.11 -0.82
C VAL A 103 6.96 -8.43 -0.85
N GLU A 104 7.38 -9.04 -1.93
CA GLU A 104 8.76 -9.45 -2.10
C GLU A 104 9.23 -8.96 -3.45
N GLU A 105 10.42 -8.37 -3.46
CA GLU A 105 11.02 -7.89 -4.69
C GLU A 105 12.22 -8.74 -4.99
N ARG A 106 12.23 -9.39 -6.16
CA ARG A 106 13.36 -10.19 -6.59
C ARG A 106 13.39 -10.28 -8.10
N ASP A 107 14.59 -10.38 -8.63
CA ASP A 107 14.80 -10.53 -10.08
C ASP A 107 14.09 -9.46 -10.89
N GLY A 108 14.07 -8.23 -10.36
CA GLY A 108 13.46 -7.12 -11.06
C GLY A 108 11.95 -7.10 -11.06
N MET A 109 11.32 -7.93 -10.21
CA MET A 109 9.87 -8.04 -10.13
C MET A 109 9.40 -7.93 -8.71
N VAL A 110 8.16 -7.47 -8.54
CA VAL A 110 7.53 -7.31 -7.22
C VAL A 110 6.35 -8.27 -7.14
N TYR A 111 6.34 -9.05 -6.07
CA TYR A 111 5.33 -10.09 -5.87
C TYR A 111 4.54 -9.84 -4.58
N PHE A 112 3.26 -10.19 -4.63
CA PHE A 112 2.44 -10.24 -3.43
C PHE A 112 2.54 -11.68 -2.89
N THR A 113 2.93 -11.82 -1.62
CA THR A 113 3.14 -13.14 -1.04
C THR A 113 2.20 -13.45 0.10
N GLY A 114 1.36 -12.52 0.52
CA GLY A 114 0.40 -12.78 1.59
C GLY A 114 0.15 -11.53 2.42
N PHE A 115 -0.58 -11.72 3.51
CA PHE A 115 -0.85 -10.63 4.43
C PHE A 115 0.11 -10.72 5.61
N GLU A 116 0.49 -9.56 6.12
CA GLU A 116 1.31 -9.55 7.32
C GLU A 116 0.46 -10.08 8.45
N ASP A 117 0.99 -11.12 9.07
CA ASP A 117 0.27 -11.77 10.12
C ASP A 117 0.38 -11.03 11.39
N ASP A 118 -0.63 -11.06 12.15
CA ASP A 118 -0.63 -10.39 13.40
C ASP A 118 -0.58 -11.28 14.59
#